data_9425d91ba6e54781fbd3d82e861c3e8c
#
_entry.id   9425d91ba6e54781fbd3d82e861c3e8c
#
_cell.length_a   1.000
_cell.length_b   1.000
_cell.length_c   1.000
_cell.angle_alpha   90.00
_cell.angle_beta   90.00
_cell.angle_gamma   90.00
#
_symmetry.space_group_name_H-M   'P 1'
#
loop_
_entity.id
_entity.type
_entity.pdbx_description
1 polymer ?
#
loop_
_entity_poly.entity_id
_entity_poly.type
_entity_poly.pdbx_seq_one_letter_code
_entity_poly.pdbx_strand_id
1 'polypeptide(L)'
;MKIKLFLFYAALFAISCSSDDGGAATAKTNLKVMSFNIRYSNTIDTGDNAWDARREPCMALIRDVKPDVIGFQEPRADQHDELIAELNEYAAVSVPQGDGITWAQTGYTMVMYLKSKYTLLDSGYYWLSATPEVPSRPWNASDTQYRTAVWVHLKDNASQKEFLFFTTHMPYKTDATDNEARLNACRLNVEKMKEKAGRHMPVFITGDMNASYASNDGRRDCLEPYYEWMWSARDTAPDTDSEYSYNNFGLTAPGTTWNIDHIFYRRVTPLQFRTITSPDYGVAYVSDHYPIVLTVEF
;
A
#
# COMPACT_ATOMS: atom_id res chain seq x y z
N MET A 1 7.56 -86.86 -43.15
CA MET A 1 8.09 -86.35 -41.89
C MET A 1 8.04 -84.88 -41.93
N LYS A 2 7.04 -84.27 -41.27
CA LYS A 2 6.77 -82.78 -41.33
C LYS A 2 7.31 -82.20 -40.03
N ILE A 3 8.32 -81.31 -40.15
CA ILE A 3 8.94 -80.54 -39.07
C ILE A 3 8.08 -79.27 -38.86
N LYS A 4 7.50 -79.13 -37.69
CA LYS A 4 6.82 -77.89 -37.26
C LYS A 4 7.81 -76.97 -36.61
N LEU A 5 7.93 -75.78 -37.19
CA LEU A 5 8.73 -74.64 -36.68
C LEU A 5 7.87 -73.85 -35.69
N PHE A 6 8.28 -73.79 -34.42
CA PHE A 6 7.68 -72.92 -33.42
C PHE A 6 8.39 -71.56 -33.40
N LEU A 7 7.69 -70.52 -33.78
CA LEU A 7 8.12 -69.14 -33.60
C LEU A 7 7.78 -68.66 -32.20
N PHE A 8 8.79 -68.35 -31.39
CA PHE A 8 8.60 -67.62 -30.12
C PHE A 8 8.56 -66.14 -30.41
N TYR A 9 7.40 -65.50 -30.12
CA TYR A 9 7.28 -64.04 -30.05
C TYR A 9 7.69 -63.60 -28.65
N ALA A 10 8.85 -62.91 -28.56
CA ALA A 10 9.24 -62.20 -27.37
C ALA A 10 8.55 -60.80 -27.38
N ALA A 11 7.60 -60.63 -26.49
CA ALA A 11 6.97 -59.30 -26.26
C ALA A 11 7.93 -58.47 -25.39
N LEU A 12 8.57 -57.46 -25.97
CA LEU A 12 9.24 -56.40 -25.20
C LEU A 12 8.17 -55.51 -24.56
N PHE A 13 8.02 -55.54 -23.25
CA PHE A 13 7.36 -54.53 -22.47
C PHE A 13 8.29 -53.31 -22.35
N ALA A 14 8.04 -52.27 -23.09
CA ALA A 14 8.60 -50.96 -22.82
C ALA A 14 7.91 -50.34 -21.59
N ILE A 15 8.63 -50.30 -20.47
CA ILE A 15 8.23 -49.52 -19.30
C ILE A 15 8.51 -48.07 -19.63
N SER A 16 7.47 -47.33 -19.98
CA SER A 16 7.50 -45.87 -20.07
C SER A 16 7.48 -45.33 -18.63
N CYS A 17 8.63 -44.95 -18.10
CA CYS A 17 8.68 -44.06 -16.94
C CYS A 17 8.24 -42.68 -17.41
N SER A 18 6.99 -42.31 -17.23
CA SER A 18 6.56 -40.92 -17.20
C SER A 18 7.04 -40.36 -15.86
N SER A 19 8.09 -39.58 -15.89
CA SER A 19 8.39 -38.66 -14.80
C SER A 19 7.30 -37.58 -14.81
N ASP A 20 6.27 -37.80 -14.01
CA ASP A 20 5.41 -36.70 -13.57
C ASP A 20 6.26 -35.77 -12.70
N ASP A 21 6.86 -34.78 -13.32
CA ASP A 21 7.26 -33.57 -12.64
C ASP A 21 5.96 -32.85 -12.18
N GLY A 22 5.38 -33.37 -11.11
CA GLY A 22 4.34 -32.71 -10.35
C GLY A 22 4.93 -31.48 -9.67
N GLY A 23 5.18 -30.44 -10.43
CA GLY A 23 5.36 -29.10 -9.87
C GLY A 23 4.12 -28.82 -9.03
N ALA A 24 4.25 -28.86 -7.71
CA ALA A 24 3.19 -28.44 -6.80
C ALA A 24 2.73 -27.05 -7.26
N ALA A 25 1.51 -26.98 -7.79
CA ALA A 25 0.91 -25.70 -8.13
C ALA A 25 0.94 -24.87 -6.84
N THR A 26 1.77 -23.84 -6.80
CA THR A 26 1.85 -22.93 -5.66
C THR A 26 0.44 -22.40 -5.43
N ALA A 27 -0.11 -22.67 -4.25
CA ALA A 27 -1.45 -22.23 -3.92
C ALA A 27 -1.56 -20.73 -4.16
N LYS A 28 -2.53 -20.34 -4.99
CA LYS A 28 -2.85 -18.92 -5.21
C LYS A 28 -3.39 -18.37 -3.90
N THR A 29 -2.77 -17.36 -3.37
CA THR A 29 -3.20 -16.67 -2.15
C THR A 29 -3.66 -15.27 -2.49
N ASN A 30 -4.71 -14.81 -1.84
CA ASN A 30 -5.13 -13.43 -1.96
C ASN A 30 -4.33 -12.59 -0.96
N LEU A 31 -3.81 -11.47 -1.45
CA LEU A 31 -3.18 -10.42 -0.65
C LEU A 31 -4.05 -9.18 -0.71
N LYS A 32 -4.41 -8.65 0.46
CA LYS A 32 -5.21 -7.44 0.60
C LYS A 32 -4.35 -6.32 1.18
N VAL A 33 -4.11 -5.27 0.41
CA VAL A 33 -3.34 -4.11 0.83
C VAL A 33 -4.25 -2.89 0.99
N MET A 34 -3.99 -2.07 2.01
CA MET A 34 -4.76 -0.87 2.35
C MET A 34 -3.85 0.35 2.42
N SER A 35 -4.36 1.50 1.97
CA SER A 35 -3.86 2.83 2.30
C SER A 35 -4.85 3.54 3.18
N PHE A 36 -4.39 4.14 4.28
CA PHE A 36 -5.28 4.84 5.19
C PHE A 36 -4.60 6.08 5.82
N ASN A 37 -4.94 7.26 5.32
CA ASN A 37 -4.72 8.50 6.05
C ASN A 37 -5.75 8.57 7.18
N ILE A 38 -5.31 8.43 8.44
CA ILE A 38 -6.22 8.33 9.59
C ILE A 38 -6.62 9.70 10.17
N ARG A 39 -6.15 10.79 9.58
CA ARG A 39 -6.26 12.14 10.12
C ARG A 39 -5.61 12.26 11.49
N TYR A 40 -4.60 13.07 11.61
CA TYR A 40 -3.85 13.28 12.86
C TYR A 40 -4.74 13.81 13.99
N SER A 41 -4.45 13.40 15.23
CA SER A 41 -5.08 13.94 16.43
C SER A 41 -4.73 15.42 16.60
N ASN A 42 -5.73 16.24 16.84
CA ASN A 42 -5.58 17.68 17.01
C ASN A 42 -6.75 18.25 17.83
N THR A 43 -6.63 19.51 18.24
CA THR A 43 -7.65 20.20 19.05
C THR A 43 -8.69 20.96 18.23
N ILE A 44 -8.56 20.97 16.89
CA ILE A 44 -9.49 21.66 16.00
C ILE A 44 -10.67 20.75 15.64
N ASP A 45 -10.38 19.46 15.42
CA ASP A 45 -11.40 18.46 15.15
C ASP A 45 -12.17 18.18 16.46
N THR A 46 -13.48 18.38 16.44
CA THR A 46 -14.34 18.28 17.64
C THR A 46 -15.53 17.34 17.40
N GLY A 47 -16.20 16.92 18.49
CA GLY A 47 -17.32 15.98 18.41
C GLY A 47 -16.89 14.66 17.78
N ASP A 48 -17.72 14.13 16.87
CA ASP A 48 -17.45 12.85 16.20
C ASP A 48 -16.20 12.86 15.32
N ASN A 49 -15.67 14.05 14.97
CA ASN A 49 -14.44 14.19 14.18
C ASN A 49 -13.17 14.16 15.06
N ALA A 50 -13.28 14.32 16.37
CA ALA A 50 -12.13 14.21 17.27
C ALA A 50 -11.60 12.78 17.31
N TRP A 51 -10.27 12.62 17.52
CA TRP A 51 -9.68 11.28 17.56
C TRP A 51 -10.28 10.38 18.63
N ASP A 52 -10.58 10.92 19.80
CA ASP A 52 -11.21 10.15 20.90
C ASP A 52 -12.53 9.50 20.47
N ALA A 53 -13.31 10.14 19.61
CA ALA A 53 -14.55 9.58 19.06
C ALA A 53 -14.28 8.59 17.91
N ARG A 54 -13.26 8.84 17.09
CA ARG A 54 -12.94 8.04 15.89
C ARG A 54 -12.07 6.81 16.18
N ARG A 55 -11.39 6.76 17.31
CA ARG A 55 -10.44 5.70 17.67
C ARG A 55 -11.01 4.30 17.53
N GLU A 56 -12.07 3.99 18.30
CA GLU A 56 -12.71 2.67 18.24
C GLU A 56 -13.34 2.37 16.87
N PRO A 57 -14.07 3.31 16.23
CA PRO A 57 -14.50 3.19 14.84
C PRO A 57 -13.38 2.85 13.86
N CYS A 58 -12.22 3.48 13.99
CA CYS A 58 -11.04 3.22 13.15
C CYS A 58 -10.55 1.77 13.33
N MET A 59 -10.41 1.31 14.59
CA MET A 59 -10.00 -0.07 14.88
C MET A 59 -11.03 -1.09 14.39
N ALA A 60 -12.33 -0.80 14.55
CA ALA A 60 -13.42 -1.66 14.09
C ALA A 60 -13.40 -1.80 12.56
N LEU A 61 -13.20 -0.71 11.82
CA LEU A 61 -13.05 -0.73 10.37
C LEU A 61 -11.88 -1.64 9.94
N ILE A 62 -10.72 -1.48 10.56
CA ILE A 62 -9.53 -2.28 10.22
C ILE A 62 -9.78 -3.77 10.50
N ARG A 63 -10.40 -4.09 11.64
CA ARG A 63 -10.76 -5.48 12.01
C ARG A 63 -11.81 -6.09 11.09
N ASP A 64 -12.72 -5.29 10.53
CA ASP A 64 -13.75 -5.75 9.59
C ASP A 64 -13.14 -5.97 8.19
N VAL A 65 -12.39 -5.02 7.67
CA VAL A 65 -11.73 -5.11 6.35
C VAL A 65 -10.65 -6.18 6.34
N LYS A 66 -9.93 -6.38 7.44
CA LYS A 66 -8.84 -7.36 7.61
C LYS A 66 -7.80 -7.26 6.49
N PRO A 67 -7.16 -6.11 6.29
CA PRO A 67 -6.07 -6.01 5.32
C PRO A 67 -4.86 -6.81 5.79
N ASP A 68 -4.12 -7.38 4.85
CA ASP A 68 -2.88 -8.08 5.14
C ASP A 68 -1.74 -7.11 5.47
N VAL A 69 -1.69 -5.98 4.74
CA VAL A 69 -0.71 -4.91 4.93
C VAL A 69 -1.41 -3.56 4.80
N ILE A 70 -1.06 -2.65 5.68
CA ILE A 70 -1.64 -1.30 5.77
C ILE A 70 -0.53 -0.26 5.70
N GLY A 71 -0.67 0.72 4.82
CA GLY A 71 0.12 1.94 4.83
C GLY A 71 -0.67 3.06 5.48
N PHE A 72 -0.18 3.58 6.59
CA PHE A 72 -0.81 4.70 7.30
C PHE A 72 -0.10 6.01 7.03
N GLN A 73 -0.88 7.08 6.96
CA GLN A 73 -0.43 8.45 6.91
C GLN A 73 -1.05 9.23 8.08
N GLU A 74 -0.30 10.19 8.59
CA GLU A 74 -0.68 11.14 9.65
C GLU A 74 -0.77 10.65 11.10
N PRO A 75 -0.70 9.37 11.48
CA PRO A 75 -0.86 9.08 12.91
C PRO A 75 0.16 9.91 13.71
N ARG A 76 -0.30 10.62 14.75
CA ARG A 76 0.58 11.24 15.75
C ARG A 76 1.02 10.21 16.77
N ALA A 77 1.90 10.57 17.68
CA ALA A 77 2.48 9.64 18.64
C ALA A 77 1.43 8.89 19.48
N ASP A 78 0.39 9.58 19.92
CA ASP A 78 -0.76 8.99 20.63
C ASP A 78 -1.48 7.95 19.77
N GLN A 79 -1.84 8.31 18.54
CA GLN A 79 -2.50 7.43 17.59
C GLN A 79 -1.61 6.24 17.18
N HIS A 80 -0.31 6.50 16.95
CA HIS A 80 0.67 5.47 16.62
C HIS A 80 0.74 4.41 17.71
N ASP A 81 0.87 4.84 18.98
CA ASP A 81 0.98 3.93 20.12
C ASP A 81 -0.32 3.14 20.34
N GLU A 82 -1.49 3.79 20.18
CA GLU A 82 -2.80 3.14 20.26
C GLU A 82 -3.02 2.12 19.13
N LEU A 83 -2.66 2.46 17.87
CA LEU A 83 -2.73 1.51 16.76
C LEU A 83 -1.92 0.24 17.03
N ILE A 84 -0.69 0.38 17.54
CA ILE A 84 0.18 -0.75 17.86
C ILE A 84 -0.38 -1.58 19.02
N ALA A 85 -0.94 -0.93 20.04
CA ALA A 85 -1.49 -1.61 21.21
C ALA A 85 -2.78 -2.38 20.88
N GLU A 86 -3.68 -1.76 20.12
CA GLU A 86 -5.01 -2.29 19.83
C GLU A 86 -5.02 -3.30 18.67
N LEU A 87 -4.15 -3.13 17.68
CA LEU A 87 -4.02 -4.03 16.54
C LEU A 87 -2.84 -4.97 16.73
N ASN A 88 -2.82 -5.66 17.86
CA ASN A 88 -1.69 -6.47 18.30
C ASN A 88 -1.40 -7.69 17.42
N GLU A 89 -2.29 -8.06 16.50
CA GLU A 89 -2.06 -9.09 15.46
C GLU A 89 -1.15 -8.60 14.34
N TYR A 90 -0.94 -7.27 14.22
CA TYR A 90 -0.01 -6.68 13.27
C TYR A 90 1.33 -6.38 13.91
N ALA A 91 2.39 -6.37 13.11
CA ALA A 91 3.66 -5.77 13.44
C ALA A 91 3.79 -4.44 12.68
N ALA A 92 4.53 -3.49 13.22
CA ALA A 92 4.68 -2.15 12.65
C ALA A 92 6.13 -1.81 12.30
N VAL A 93 6.29 -1.08 11.19
CA VAL A 93 7.51 -0.35 10.82
C VAL A 93 7.10 1.09 10.54
N SER A 94 7.69 2.05 11.26
CA SER A 94 7.28 3.44 11.18
C SER A 94 8.45 4.40 11.26
N VAL A 95 8.25 5.60 10.72
CA VAL A 95 9.17 6.73 10.86
C VAL A 95 8.38 7.99 11.15
N PRO A 96 8.79 8.80 12.14
CA PRO A 96 8.21 10.12 12.34
C PRO A 96 8.61 11.05 11.19
N GLN A 97 7.66 11.85 10.75
CA GLN A 97 7.87 12.92 9.77
C GLN A 97 8.46 14.15 10.48
N GLY A 98 9.73 14.14 10.78
CA GLY A 98 10.36 15.18 11.58
C GLY A 98 11.81 15.46 11.19
N ASP A 99 12.39 16.43 11.89
CA ASP A 99 13.79 16.85 11.75
C ASP A 99 14.79 15.96 12.50
N GLY A 100 14.31 14.88 13.12
CA GLY A 100 15.10 14.01 13.97
C GLY A 100 15.38 14.56 15.39
N ILE A 101 14.86 15.77 15.70
CA ILE A 101 15.06 16.44 16.99
C ILE A 101 13.73 16.63 17.73
N THR A 102 12.68 17.01 17.00
CA THR A 102 11.35 17.36 17.56
C THR A 102 10.28 16.30 17.20
N TRP A 103 10.61 15.04 17.31
CA TRP A 103 9.79 13.91 16.88
C TRP A 103 8.42 13.82 17.55
N ALA A 104 8.27 14.36 18.75
CA ALA A 104 7.05 14.20 19.56
C ALA A 104 5.80 14.92 18.99
N GLN A 105 5.96 15.84 18.06
CA GLN A 105 4.84 16.63 17.50
C GLN A 105 4.57 16.38 16.02
N THR A 106 5.30 15.44 15.42
CA THR A 106 5.14 15.14 13.99
C THR A 106 4.23 13.93 13.80
N GLY A 107 3.58 13.85 12.65
CA GLY A 107 2.90 12.63 12.22
C GLY A 107 3.89 11.54 11.85
N TYR A 108 3.42 10.33 11.76
CA TYR A 108 4.19 9.19 11.27
C TYR A 108 3.75 8.81 9.86
N THR A 109 4.69 8.22 9.12
CA THR A 109 4.38 7.31 8.03
C THR A 109 4.66 5.90 8.56
N MET A 110 3.70 4.99 8.44
CA MET A 110 3.78 3.68 9.07
C MET A 110 3.24 2.59 8.16
N VAL A 111 3.91 1.44 8.17
CA VAL A 111 3.40 0.17 7.63
C VAL A 111 3.06 -0.75 8.78
N MET A 112 1.86 -1.34 8.74
CA MET A 112 1.50 -2.47 9.59
C MET A 112 1.22 -3.70 8.73
N TYR A 113 1.63 -4.89 9.16
CA TYR A 113 1.41 -6.16 8.45
C TYR A 113 1.06 -7.29 9.43
N LEU A 114 0.25 -8.24 8.98
CA LEU A 114 -0.13 -9.42 9.77
C LEU A 114 1.10 -10.27 10.09
N LYS A 115 1.55 -10.24 11.35
CA LYS A 115 2.76 -10.95 11.82
C LYS A 115 2.63 -12.47 11.80
N SER A 116 1.41 -13.00 11.81
CA SER A 116 1.16 -14.44 11.69
C SER A 116 1.30 -14.95 10.24
N LYS A 117 1.05 -14.05 9.25
CA LYS A 117 1.04 -14.39 7.83
C LYS A 117 2.36 -14.09 7.14
N TYR A 118 3.08 -13.07 7.60
CA TYR A 118 4.29 -12.57 6.94
C TYR A 118 5.50 -12.55 7.85
N THR A 119 6.65 -12.86 7.25
CA THR A 119 7.98 -12.66 7.84
C THR A 119 8.61 -11.40 7.24
N LEU A 120 9.04 -10.47 8.09
CA LEU A 120 9.82 -9.30 7.68
C LEU A 120 11.25 -9.72 7.34
N LEU A 121 11.68 -9.48 6.11
CA LEU A 121 13.03 -9.78 5.64
C LEU A 121 13.93 -8.55 5.72
N ASP A 122 13.39 -7.38 5.35
CA ASP A 122 14.10 -6.10 5.38
C ASP A 122 13.10 -4.94 5.48
N SER A 123 13.54 -3.78 5.94
CA SER A 123 12.71 -2.58 6.03
C SER A 123 13.57 -1.33 6.06
N GLY A 124 12.94 -0.19 5.82
CA GLY A 124 13.61 1.09 5.93
C GLY A 124 12.69 2.26 5.63
N TYR A 125 13.29 3.42 5.59
CA TYR A 125 12.60 4.67 5.29
C TYR A 125 13.57 5.66 4.64
N TYR A 126 13.03 6.72 4.10
CA TYR A 126 13.79 7.84 3.56
C TYR A 126 12.93 9.10 3.53
N TRP A 127 13.58 10.27 3.50
CA TRP A 127 12.92 11.55 3.33
C TRP A 127 12.65 11.82 1.86
N LEU A 128 11.48 12.37 1.56
CA LEU A 128 11.12 12.79 0.20
C LEU A 128 11.78 14.13 -0.10
N SER A 129 13.07 14.11 -0.38
CA SER A 129 13.90 15.29 -0.57
C SER A 129 15.09 15.03 -1.48
N ALA A 130 15.87 16.06 -1.76
CA ALA A 130 17.13 15.93 -2.51
C ALA A 130 18.24 15.19 -1.72
N THR A 131 18.06 15.03 -0.40
CA THR A 131 18.98 14.31 0.49
C THR A 131 18.22 13.26 1.30
N PRO A 132 17.75 12.17 0.66
CA PRO A 132 16.79 11.24 1.26
C PRO A 132 17.32 10.46 2.46
N GLU A 133 18.63 10.40 2.67
CA GLU A 133 19.27 9.64 3.74
C GLU A 133 19.37 10.42 5.07
N VAL A 134 19.02 11.71 5.07
CA VAL A 134 19.07 12.57 6.26
C VAL A 134 17.77 13.36 6.38
N PRO A 135 17.35 13.74 7.62
CA PRO A 135 16.17 14.55 7.83
C PRO A 135 16.22 15.85 7.01
N SER A 136 15.32 15.94 6.03
CA SER A 136 15.28 17.08 5.10
C SER A 136 13.88 17.31 4.57
N ARG A 137 13.62 18.55 4.17
CA ARG A 137 12.33 18.97 3.61
C ARG A 137 12.24 18.69 2.12
N PRO A 138 11.01 18.53 1.59
CA PRO A 138 10.80 18.24 0.17
C PRO A 138 11.29 19.39 -0.72
N TRP A 139 12.43 19.25 -1.35
CA TRP A 139 13.04 20.19 -2.31
C TRP A 139 12.72 21.66 -1.96
N ASN A 140 12.09 22.40 -2.89
CA ASN A 140 11.67 23.80 -2.68
C ASN A 140 10.17 23.93 -2.40
N ALA A 141 9.52 22.86 -1.88
CA ALA A 141 8.11 22.90 -1.57
C ALA A 141 7.77 24.07 -0.63
N SER A 142 6.64 24.69 -0.88
CA SER A 142 6.08 25.69 0.04
C SER A 142 5.45 25.03 1.27
N ASP A 143 5.13 23.73 1.20
CA ASP A 143 4.87 22.87 2.35
C ASP A 143 6.16 22.73 3.17
N THR A 144 6.14 23.24 4.39
CA THR A 144 7.30 23.22 5.28
C THR A 144 7.42 21.94 6.10
N GLN A 145 6.53 20.97 5.89
CA GLN A 145 6.56 19.70 6.61
C GLN A 145 7.62 18.76 6.03
N TYR A 146 8.20 17.95 6.90
CA TYR A 146 9.01 16.81 6.45
C TYR A 146 8.09 15.75 5.90
N ARG A 147 8.49 15.12 4.81
CA ARG A 147 7.74 14.04 4.16
C ARG A 147 8.63 12.82 4.01
N THR A 148 8.07 11.66 4.28
CA THR A 148 8.82 10.40 4.30
C THR A 148 8.10 9.32 3.51
N ALA A 149 8.86 8.31 3.12
CA ALA A 149 8.35 7.02 2.71
C ALA A 149 8.93 5.92 3.61
N VAL A 150 8.10 4.94 3.95
CA VAL A 150 8.47 3.73 4.69
C VAL A 150 8.26 2.54 3.78
N TRP A 151 9.13 1.55 3.86
CA TRP A 151 9.00 0.33 3.10
C TRP A 151 9.33 -0.91 3.92
N VAL A 152 8.73 -2.02 3.53
CA VAL A 152 8.98 -3.35 4.07
C VAL A 152 9.18 -4.36 2.93
N HIS A 153 10.07 -5.32 3.13
CA HIS A 153 10.23 -6.51 2.32
C HIS A 153 9.64 -7.67 3.12
N LEU A 154 8.56 -8.22 2.64
CA LEU A 154 7.78 -9.25 3.32
C LEU A 154 7.84 -10.55 2.53
N LYS A 155 7.83 -11.67 3.28
CA LYS A 155 7.68 -13.01 2.74
C LYS A 155 6.42 -13.64 3.32
N ASP A 156 5.54 -14.12 2.45
CA ASP A 156 4.37 -14.90 2.84
C ASP A 156 4.80 -16.27 3.36
N ASN A 157 4.40 -16.59 4.59
CA ASN A 157 4.84 -17.80 5.29
C ASN A 157 4.29 -19.09 4.66
N ALA A 158 3.13 -19.02 4.01
CA ALA A 158 2.50 -20.18 3.39
C ALA A 158 3.03 -20.42 1.97
N SER A 159 3.04 -19.41 1.11
CA SER A 159 3.47 -19.53 -0.29
C SER A 159 4.96 -19.37 -0.49
N GLN A 160 5.69 -18.83 0.50
CA GLN A 160 7.11 -18.45 0.44
C GLN A 160 7.42 -17.35 -0.60
N LYS A 161 6.40 -16.73 -1.19
CA LYS A 161 6.54 -15.61 -2.12
C LYS A 161 6.90 -14.34 -1.36
N GLU A 162 7.66 -13.49 -2.03
CA GLU A 162 8.17 -12.23 -1.46
C GLU A 162 7.61 -11.04 -2.22
N PHE A 163 7.43 -9.91 -1.53
CA PHE A 163 7.02 -8.65 -2.12
C PHE A 163 7.52 -7.45 -1.32
N LEU A 164 7.56 -6.32 -1.98
CA LEU A 164 7.86 -5.03 -1.39
C LEU A 164 6.57 -4.22 -1.24
N PHE A 165 6.42 -3.60 -0.10
CA PHE A 165 5.33 -2.67 0.16
C PHE A 165 5.89 -1.35 0.67
N PHE A 166 5.51 -0.26 0.02
CA PHE A 166 5.87 1.11 0.36
C PHE A 166 4.63 1.88 0.76
N THR A 167 4.80 2.85 1.65
CA THR A 167 3.78 3.87 1.92
C THR A 167 4.41 5.24 2.05
N THR A 168 3.68 6.28 1.66
CA THR A 168 4.19 7.64 1.58
C THR A 168 3.11 8.66 1.91
N HIS A 169 3.53 9.89 2.26
CA HIS A 169 2.65 11.05 2.37
C HIS A 169 3.36 12.26 1.76
N MET A 170 2.78 12.84 0.71
CA MET A 170 3.42 13.88 -0.10
C MET A 170 3.03 15.31 0.34
N PRO A 171 3.74 16.36 -0.12
CA PRO A 171 3.39 17.75 0.12
C PRO A 171 1.93 18.05 -0.29
N TYR A 172 1.22 18.87 0.52
CA TYR A 172 -0.23 19.01 0.37
C TYR A 172 -0.68 20.29 -0.35
N LYS A 173 0.18 21.31 -0.46
CA LYS A 173 -0.21 22.55 -1.11
C LYS A 173 -0.36 22.38 -2.62
N THR A 174 -1.10 23.30 -3.25
CA THR A 174 -1.51 23.19 -4.65
C THR A 174 -0.71 24.08 -5.60
N ASP A 175 0.33 24.73 -5.10
CA ASP A 175 1.19 25.59 -5.92
C ASP A 175 2.21 24.80 -6.76
N ALA A 176 2.88 25.52 -7.66
CA ALA A 176 3.84 24.93 -8.60
C ALA A 176 5.04 24.29 -7.90
N THR A 177 5.51 24.85 -6.77
CA THR A 177 6.67 24.30 -6.05
C THR A 177 6.34 22.98 -5.34
N ASP A 178 5.13 22.88 -4.79
CA ASP A 178 4.64 21.60 -4.24
C ASP A 178 4.38 20.59 -5.34
N ASN A 179 3.89 21.00 -6.52
CA ASN A 179 3.74 20.09 -7.67
C ASN A 179 5.10 19.54 -8.12
N GLU A 180 6.14 20.38 -8.21
CA GLU A 180 7.48 19.92 -8.54
C GLU A 180 8.05 18.99 -7.48
N ALA A 181 7.85 19.31 -6.20
CA ALA A 181 8.28 18.44 -5.09
C ALA A 181 7.58 17.08 -5.11
N ARG A 182 6.26 17.02 -5.39
CA ARG A 182 5.53 15.76 -5.59
C ARG A 182 6.07 14.94 -6.75
N LEU A 183 6.32 15.58 -7.90
CA LEU A 183 6.90 14.91 -9.07
C LEU A 183 8.27 14.30 -8.74
N ASN A 184 9.13 15.06 -8.04
CA ASN A 184 10.44 14.58 -7.61
C ASN A 184 10.32 13.46 -6.57
N ALA A 185 9.34 13.52 -5.65
CA ALA A 185 9.04 12.45 -4.71
C ALA A 185 8.59 11.16 -5.43
N CYS A 186 7.74 11.26 -6.46
CA CYS A 186 7.36 10.11 -7.29
C CYS A 186 8.56 9.48 -7.98
N ARG A 187 9.46 10.30 -8.56
CA ARG A 187 10.71 9.81 -9.20
C ARG A 187 11.60 9.10 -8.20
N LEU A 188 11.81 9.70 -7.03
CA LEU A 188 12.61 9.09 -5.95
C LEU A 188 12.00 7.75 -5.50
N ASN A 189 10.69 7.71 -5.27
CA ASN A 189 10.01 6.48 -4.87
C ASN A 189 10.16 5.38 -5.94
N VAL A 190 10.01 5.71 -7.21
CA VAL A 190 10.20 4.76 -8.33
C VAL A 190 11.65 4.28 -8.39
N GLU A 191 12.63 5.16 -8.19
CA GLU A 191 14.05 4.78 -8.13
C GLU A 191 14.32 3.80 -6.99
N LYS A 192 13.88 4.13 -5.76
CA LYS A 192 14.05 3.26 -4.59
C LYS A 192 13.32 1.92 -4.74
N MET A 193 12.13 1.90 -5.34
CA MET A 193 11.42 0.66 -5.66
C MET A 193 12.16 -0.19 -6.68
N LYS A 194 12.69 0.42 -7.77
CA LYS A 194 13.46 -0.29 -8.80
C LYS A 194 14.75 -0.90 -8.24
N GLU A 195 15.45 -0.13 -7.38
CA GLU A 195 16.66 -0.59 -6.70
C GLU A 195 16.40 -1.88 -5.91
N LYS A 196 15.33 -1.88 -5.09
CA LYS A 196 15.03 -2.98 -4.18
C LYS A 196 14.33 -4.16 -4.85
N ALA A 197 13.43 -3.92 -5.78
CA ALA A 197 12.64 -4.97 -6.43
C ALA A 197 13.43 -5.78 -7.47
N GLY A 198 14.50 -5.22 -7.99
CA GLY A 198 15.15 -5.83 -9.14
C GLY A 198 14.17 -6.07 -10.30
N ARG A 199 14.32 -7.22 -10.99
CA ARG A 199 13.52 -7.51 -12.20
C ARG A 199 12.19 -8.22 -11.94
N HIS A 200 12.02 -8.89 -10.82
CA HIS A 200 10.95 -9.90 -10.66
C HIS A 200 10.05 -9.74 -9.46
N MET A 201 10.45 -8.98 -8.45
CA MET A 201 9.70 -8.87 -7.20
C MET A 201 8.41 -8.07 -7.39
N PRO A 202 7.26 -8.55 -6.89
CA PRO A 202 6.04 -7.76 -6.75
C PRO A 202 6.27 -6.54 -5.86
N VAL A 203 5.69 -5.40 -6.26
CA VAL A 203 5.85 -4.14 -5.55
C VAL A 203 4.52 -3.42 -5.44
N PHE A 204 4.26 -2.85 -4.28
CA PHE A 204 3.16 -1.94 -4.00
C PHE A 204 3.70 -0.62 -3.46
N ILE A 205 3.04 0.47 -3.82
CA ILE A 205 3.16 1.74 -3.11
C ILE A 205 1.77 2.32 -2.87
N THR A 206 1.54 2.73 -1.63
CA THR A 206 0.31 3.35 -1.17
C THR A 206 0.60 4.73 -0.61
N GLY A 207 -0.43 5.55 -0.46
CA GLY A 207 -0.29 6.80 0.28
C GLY A 207 -1.27 7.88 -0.12
N ASP A 208 -1.34 8.89 0.73
CA ASP A 208 -1.88 10.19 0.40
C ASP A 208 -0.82 10.95 -0.41
N MET A 209 -1.05 11.00 -1.71
CA MET A 209 -0.12 11.63 -2.65
C MET A 209 -0.47 13.09 -2.91
N ASN A 210 -1.55 13.59 -2.29
CA ASN A 210 -2.02 14.97 -2.45
C ASN A 210 -2.15 15.40 -3.92
N ALA A 211 -2.38 14.45 -4.81
CA ALA A 211 -2.52 14.61 -6.24
C ALA A 211 -3.68 13.76 -6.74
N SER A 212 -4.55 14.34 -7.56
CA SER A 212 -5.75 13.68 -8.07
C SER A 212 -5.69 13.50 -9.59
N TYR A 213 -6.24 12.39 -10.08
CA TYR A 213 -6.42 12.16 -11.53
C TYR A 213 -7.20 13.23 -12.26
N ALA A 214 -8.21 13.78 -11.59
CA ALA A 214 -9.15 14.72 -12.19
C ALA A 214 -8.74 16.17 -11.99
N SER A 215 -7.59 16.40 -11.39
CA SER A 215 -7.09 17.74 -11.17
C SER A 215 -6.67 18.40 -12.48
N ASN A 216 -7.17 19.61 -12.70
CA ASN A 216 -6.77 20.44 -13.83
C ASN A 216 -5.64 21.41 -13.45
N ASP A 217 -5.07 21.30 -12.26
CA ASP A 217 -4.06 22.21 -11.69
C ASP A 217 -2.63 21.65 -11.76
N GLY A 218 -2.39 20.65 -12.59
CA GLY A 218 -1.07 20.02 -12.78
C GLY A 218 -0.73 18.93 -11.75
N ARG A 219 -1.58 18.69 -10.74
CA ARG A 219 -1.32 17.65 -9.73
C ARG A 219 -1.35 16.24 -10.31
N ARG A 220 -2.12 16.01 -11.37
CA ARG A 220 -2.15 14.74 -12.08
C ARG A 220 -0.77 14.37 -12.63
N ASP A 221 -0.09 15.34 -13.23
CA ASP A 221 1.19 15.13 -13.91
C ASP A 221 2.30 14.74 -12.92
N CYS A 222 2.11 15.06 -11.63
CA CYS A 222 3.05 14.66 -10.59
C CYS A 222 3.12 13.13 -10.43
N LEU A 223 2.06 12.41 -10.77
CA LEU A 223 1.98 10.94 -10.64
C LEU A 223 2.53 10.21 -11.87
N GLU A 224 2.91 10.92 -12.95
CA GLU A 224 3.39 10.33 -14.19
C GLU A 224 4.49 9.26 -13.99
N PRO A 225 5.51 9.45 -13.12
CA PRO A 225 6.53 8.42 -12.90
C PRO A 225 5.98 7.08 -12.39
N TYR A 226 4.88 7.09 -11.64
CA TYR A 226 4.22 5.85 -11.24
C TYR A 226 3.51 5.21 -12.42
N TYR A 227 2.78 5.97 -13.25
CA TYR A 227 2.09 5.44 -14.42
C TYR A 227 3.04 4.88 -15.48
N GLU A 228 4.24 5.41 -15.59
CA GLU A 228 5.27 4.89 -16.52
C GLU A 228 5.80 3.51 -16.09
N TRP A 229 5.79 3.20 -14.81
CA TRP A 229 6.43 1.98 -14.30
C TRP A 229 5.48 0.99 -13.61
N MET A 230 4.37 1.44 -13.07
CA MET A 230 3.39 0.68 -12.29
C MET A 230 1.98 0.77 -12.91
N TRP A 231 1.08 0.02 -12.35
CA TRP A 231 -0.34 0.07 -12.66
C TRP A 231 -1.09 0.72 -11.50
N SER A 232 -2.02 1.60 -11.80
CA SER A 232 -2.95 2.15 -10.81
C SER A 232 -4.00 1.09 -10.47
N ALA A 233 -4.21 0.83 -9.18
CA ALA A 233 -5.17 -0.15 -8.71
C ALA A 233 -6.61 0.22 -9.11
N ARG A 234 -6.98 1.49 -8.97
CA ARG A 234 -8.29 2.01 -9.33
C ARG A 234 -8.60 1.83 -10.81
N ASP A 235 -7.61 2.07 -11.68
CA ASP A 235 -7.81 2.06 -13.13
C ASP A 235 -7.82 0.66 -13.73
N THR A 236 -7.18 -0.30 -13.06
CA THR A 236 -6.88 -1.60 -13.67
C THR A 236 -7.51 -2.79 -12.96
N ALA A 237 -8.05 -2.62 -11.74
CA ALA A 237 -8.78 -3.69 -11.10
C ALA A 237 -10.08 -3.97 -11.87
N PRO A 238 -10.38 -5.24 -12.21
CA PRO A 238 -11.59 -5.59 -12.97
C PRO A 238 -12.89 -5.29 -12.21
N ASP A 239 -12.80 -5.24 -10.88
CA ASP A 239 -13.90 -4.85 -10.00
C ASP A 239 -13.46 -3.62 -9.20
N THR A 240 -13.94 -2.45 -9.58
CA THR A 240 -13.55 -1.15 -9.01
C THR A 240 -14.76 -0.27 -8.74
N ASP A 241 -14.63 0.68 -7.83
CA ASP A 241 -15.62 1.72 -7.58
C ASP A 241 -15.16 3.08 -8.14
N SER A 242 -16.07 4.05 -8.14
CA SER A 242 -15.83 5.42 -8.58
C SER A 242 -15.82 6.43 -7.43
N GLU A 243 -15.77 5.95 -6.19
CA GLU A 243 -15.82 6.80 -5.02
C GLU A 243 -14.53 7.64 -4.87
N TYR A 244 -14.65 8.81 -4.27
CA TYR A 244 -13.50 9.67 -3.94
C TYR A 244 -12.89 9.27 -2.58
N SER A 245 -11.60 9.51 -2.38
CA SER A 245 -10.91 9.14 -1.14
C SER A 245 -10.91 10.25 -0.09
N TYR A 246 -10.84 11.52 -0.47
CA TYR A 246 -10.84 12.65 0.45
C TYR A 246 -12.25 13.19 0.66
N ASN A 247 -12.82 12.97 1.85
CA ASN A 247 -14.19 13.37 2.21
C ASN A 247 -14.27 14.65 3.03
N ASN A 248 -13.16 15.09 3.67
CA ASN A 248 -13.09 16.26 4.53
C ASN A 248 -14.22 16.27 5.58
N PHE A 249 -14.45 15.14 6.26
CA PHE A 249 -15.55 14.94 7.20
C PHE A 249 -16.94 15.35 6.64
N GLY A 250 -17.17 14.99 5.38
CA GLY A 250 -18.44 15.28 4.70
C GLY A 250 -18.55 16.68 4.10
N LEU A 251 -17.51 17.49 4.18
CA LEU A 251 -17.49 18.84 3.61
C LEU A 251 -17.04 18.86 2.12
N THR A 252 -16.57 17.74 1.60
CA THR A 252 -16.26 17.62 0.17
C THR A 252 -17.56 17.62 -0.62
N ALA A 253 -17.65 18.52 -1.62
CA ALA A 253 -18.85 18.64 -2.43
C ALA A 253 -19.14 17.34 -3.20
N PRO A 254 -20.41 16.91 -3.28
CA PRO A 254 -20.79 15.74 -4.08
C PRO A 254 -20.34 15.88 -5.54
N GLY A 255 -19.87 14.78 -6.13
CA GLY A 255 -19.39 14.74 -7.52
C GLY A 255 -17.97 15.29 -7.73
N THR A 256 -17.27 15.62 -6.66
CA THR A 256 -15.83 15.90 -6.76
C THR A 256 -15.05 14.60 -6.89
N THR A 257 -13.97 14.66 -7.66
CA THR A 257 -13.11 13.50 -7.92
C THR A 257 -11.81 13.58 -7.14
N TRP A 258 -11.90 13.93 -5.87
CA TRP A 258 -10.75 14.07 -4.97
C TRP A 258 -10.19 12.70 -4.57
N ASN A 259 -9.60 12.03 -5.55
CA ASN A 259 -8.85 10.80 -5.35
C ASN A 259 -7.38 11.14 -5.16
N ILE A 260 -7.01 11.49 -3.93
CA ILE A 260 -5.63 11.85 -3.58
C ILE A 260 -4.89 10.73 -2.87
N ASP A 261 -5.61 9.69 -2.44
CA ASP A 261 -5.05 8.46 -1.94
C ASP A 261 -4.95 7.44 -3.08
N HIS A 262 -3.79 6.81 -3.22
CA HIS A 262 -3.50 5.90 -4.32
C HIS A 262 -2.88 4.60 -3.85
N ILE A 263 -3.14 3.55 -4.63
CA ILE A 263 -2.40 2.29 -4.60
C ILE A 263 -1.90 2.04 -6.01
N PHE A 264 -0.58 2.01 -6.18
CA PHE A 264 0.07 1.54 -7.38
C PHE A 264 0.71 0.18 -7.11
N TYR A 265 0.71 -0.67 -8.11
CA TYR A 265 1.24 -2.02 -7.98
C TYR A 265 1.97 -2.47 -9.24
N ARG A 266 2.79 -3.52 -9.08
CA ARG A 266 3.49 -4.17 -10.19
C ARG A 266 3.64 -5.66 -9.93
N ARG A 267 3.50 -6.49 -10.97
CA ARG A 267 3.74 -7.95 -10.97
C ARG A 267 2.82 -8.77 -10.06
N VAL A 268 1.59 -8.33 -9.94
CA VAL A 268 0.49 -9.09 -9.35
C VAL A 268 -0.74 -8.97 -10.24
N THR A 269 -1.73 -9.82 -10.04
CA THR A 269 -3.02 -9.74 -10.74
C THR A 269 -4.03 -9.05 -9.83
N PRO A 270 -4.52 -7.84 -10.19
CA PRO A 270 -5.54 -7.16 -9.40
C PRO A 270 -6.88 -7.90 -9.54
N LEU A 271 -7.59 -8.01 -8.44
CA LEU A 271 -8.92 -8.61 -8.41
C LEU A 271 -10.01 -7.58 -8.14
N GLN A 272 -9.79 -6.74 -7.12
CA GLN A 272 -10.78 -5.78 -6.68
C GLN A 272 -10.11 -4.55 -6.06
N PHE A 273 -10.62 -3.37 -6.39
CA PHE A 273 -10.31 -2.12 -5.72
C PHE A 273 -11.57 -1.59 -5.03
N ARG A 274 -11.43 -1.09 -3.79
CA ARG A 274 -12.54 -0.48 -3.04
C ARG A 274 -12.07 0.74 -2.27
N THR A 275 -12.94 1.75 -2.29
CA THR A 275 -12.93 2.88 -1.36
C THR A 275 -13.94 2.56 -0.25
N ILE A 276 -13.50 2.54 1.00
CA ILE A 276 -14.36 2.16 2.13
C ILE A 276 -15.12 3.40 2.62
N THR A 277 -16.19 3.75 1.94
CA THR A 277 -16.96 4.99 2.15
C THR A 277 -17.98 4.90 3.25
N SER A 278 -18.36 3.71 3.62
CA SER A 278 -19.41 3.51 4.60
C SER A 278 -19.12 2.21 5.32
N PRO A 279 -19.07 2.21 6.51
CA PRO A 279 -20.11 1.58 7.27
C PRO A 279 -20.34 2.30 8.59
N ASP A 280 -21.43 1.99 9.21
CA ASP A 280 -21.80 2.48 10.51
C ASP A 280 -20.88 1.85 11.58
N TYR A 281 -19.76 2.50 11.84
CA TYR A 281 -18.88 2.19 12.98
C TYR A 281 -19.17 3.11 14.18
N GLY A 282 -20.32 3.77 14.21
CA GLY A 282 -20.74 4.65 15.29
C GLY A 282 -20.35 6.11 15.13
N VAL A 283 -19.66 6.46 14.04
CA VAL A 283 -19.39 7.85 13.61
C VAL A 283 -19.66 7.98 12.13
N ALA A 284 -20.00 9.18 11.67
CA ALA A 284 -20.25 9.43 10.26
C ALA A 284 -18.99 9.23 9.41
N TYR A 285 -17.81 9.56 9.96
CA TYR A 285 -16.52 9.47 9.26
C TYR A 285 -15.43 8.99 10.22
N VAL A 286 -14.76 7.91 9.90
CA VAL A 286 -13.62 7.40 10.69
C VAL A 286 -12.35 8.23 10.48
N SER A 287 -12.29 8.97 9.38
CA SER A 287 -11.24 9.94 9.02
C SER A 287 -11.81 10.93 7.99
N ASP A 288 -11.13 12.05 7.76
CA ASP A 288 -11.40 12.94 6.62
C ASP A 288 -10.97 12.34 5.27
N HIS A 289 -10.34 11.15 5.31
CA HIS A 289 -10.09 10.28 4.17
C HIS A 289 -10.81 8.95 4.33
N TYR A 290 -11.32 8.42 3.23
CA TYR A 290 -11.77 7.03 3.17
C TYR A 290 -10.59 6.11 2.89
N PRO A 291 -10.42 5.02 3.64
CA PRO A 291 -9.41 4.03 3.30
C PRO A 291 -9.65 3.44 1.91
N ILE A 292 -8.60 3.18 1.18
CA ILE A 292 -8.64 2.48 -0.10
C ILE A 292 -7.96 1.12 0.02
N VAL A 293 -8.50 0.13 -0.67
CA VAL A 293 -8.09 -1.27 -0.57
C VAL A 293 -7.95 -1.89 -1.94
N LEU A 294 -6.85 -2.60 -2.15
CA LEU A 294 -6.64 -3.46 -3.31
C LEU A 294 -6.52 -4.92 -2.86
N THR A 295 -7.31 -5.79 -3.45
CA THR A 295 -7.16 -7.24 -3.36
C THR A 295 -6.51 -7.74 -4.64
N VAL A 296 -5.46 -8.55 -4.51
CA VAL A 296 -4.73 -9.14 -5.63
C VAL A 296 -4.62 -10.65 -5.47
N GLU A 297 -4.49 -11.35 -6.59
CA GLU A 297 -3.97 -12.71 -6.62
C GLU A 297 -2.44 -12.62 -6.58
N PHE A 298 -1.85 -13.32 -5.60
CA PHE A 298 -0.44 -13.28 -5.30
C PHE A 298 0.21 -14.66 -5.30
#